data_27b1ce8d783bcb76cab864a1b0d8acd9
#
_entry.id   27b1ce8d783bcb76cab864a1b0d8acd9
#
_cell.length_a   1.000
_cell.length_b   1.000
_cell.length_c   1.000
_cell.angle_alpha   90.00
_cell.angle_beta   90.00
_cell.angle_gamma   90.00
#
_symmetry.space_group_name_H-M   'P 1'
#
loop_
_entity.id
_entity.type
_entity.pdbx_description
1 polymer ?
#
loop_
_entity_poly.entity_id
_entity_poly.type
_entity_poly.pdbx_seq_one_letter_code
_entity_poly.pdbx_strand_id
1 'polypeptide(L)'
;PPGVFNVITSADPVMAGEALVADPRVDVVSFTGSTGVGKRIMQNAGATLKRVFLELGGKSASIILDDAPDFAMSVMQSIVIFHAGQGCAIPTRLLVPRNRYEEAVKALEMAYAGFATKWGDFDDPTQVMGPVISARQRERVMEYIELGQKEGARLLAGGKVRPDKGGGFFIEPTCFVDVRNDMRIAREEIFGPVLVVIPYEDDEDAI
;
A
#
# COMPACT_ATOMS: atom_id res chain seq x y z
N PRO A 1 31.70 -18.37 10.47
CA PRO A 1 31.71 -19.49 11.41
C PRO A 1 30.31 -20.06 11.59
N PRO A 2 30.15 -21.38 11.86
CA PRO A 2 28.86 -21.99 12.20
C PRO A 2 28.19 -21.24 13.38
N GLY A 3 26.87 -21.07 13.30
CA GLY A 3 26.10 -20.40 14.36
C GLY A 3 26.05 -18.87 14.31
N VAL A 4 26.79 -18.22 13.38
CA VAL A 4 26.73 -16.76 13.20
C VAL A 4 25.46 -16.32 12.47
N PHE A 5 25.02 -17.11 11.49
CA PHE A 5 23.77 -16.88 10.76
C PHE A 5 22.89 -18.13 10.86
N ASN A 6 21.65 -17.96 11.32
CA ASN A 6 20.68 -19.05 11.50
C ASN A 6 19.34 -18.63 10.89
N VAL A 7 18.70 -19.53 10.15
CA VAL A 7 17.37 -19.33 9.57
C VAL A 7 16.41 -20.26 10.30
N ILE A 8 15.34 -19.68 10.83
CA ILE A 8 14.26 -20.43 11.49
C ILE A 8 12.99 -20.22 10.66
N THR A 9 12.39 -21.32 10.22
CA THR A 9 11.10 -21.34 9.55
C THR A 9 10.06 -21.96 10.47
N SER A 10 8.84 -21.42 10.47
CA SER A 10 7.75 -21.94 11.31
C SER A 10 6.43 -21.87 10.54
N ALA A 11 5.61 -22.91 10.67
CA ALA A 11 4.22 -22.89 10.21
C ALA A 11 3.35 -21.96 11.08
N ASP A 12 3.76 -21.73 12.33
CA ASP A 12 3.18 -20.70 13.20
C ASP A 12 4.14 -19.51 13.30
N PRO A 13 3.90 -18.44 12.50
CA PRO A 13 4.77 -17.27 12.48
C PRO A 13 4.73 -16.47 13.80
N VAL A 14 3.64 -16.59 14.57
CA VAL A 14 3.50 -15.88 15.84
C VAL A 14 4.39 -16.54 16.89
N MET A 15 4.35 -17.86 17.01
CA MET A 15 5.10 -18.60 18.02
C MET A 15 6.62 -18.36 17.91
N ALA A 16 7.19 -18.47 16.72
CA ALA A 16 8.63 -18.27 16.53
C ALA A 16 9.06 -16.82 16.81
N GLY A 17 8.29 -15.85 16.35
CA GLY A 17 8.56 -14.43 16.59
C GLY A 17 8.49 -14.06 18.07
N GLU A 18 7.44 -14.48 18.75
CA GLU A 18 7.26 -14.23 20.19
C GLU A 18 8.37 -14.86 21.03
N ALA A 19 8.78 -16.09 20.71
CA ALA A 19 9.88 -16.77 21.41
C ALA A 19 11.19 -15.97 21.31
N LEU A 20 11.53 -15.45 20.10
CA LEU A 20 12.72 -14.62 19.91
C LEU A 20 12.64 -13.30 20.66
N VAL A 21 11.49 -12.63 20.62
CA VAL A 21 11.30 -11.34 21.30
C VAL A 21 11.34 -11.52 22.84
N ALA A 22 10.82 -12.60 23.36
CA ALA A 22 10.77 -12.87 24.80
C ALA A 22 12.10 -13.40 25.37
N ASP A 23 12.96 -14.03 24.57
CA ASP A 23 14.17 -14.69 25.07
C ASP A 23 15.20 -13.68 25.60
N PRO A 24 15.63 -13.77 26.88
CA PRO A 24 16.56 -12.81 27.48
C PRO A 24 17.98 -12.82 26.86
N ARG A 25 18.32 -13.82 26.07
CA ARG A 25 19.61 -13.91 25.36
C ARG A 25 19.64 -13.09 24.06
N VAL A 26 18.49 -12.59 23.59
CA VAL A 26 18.38 -11.73 22.41
C VAL A 26 18.52 -10.28 22.84
N ASP A 27 19.53 -9.59 22.36
CA ASP A 27 19.83 -8.18 22.71
C ASP A 27 19.14 -7.17 21.79
N VAL A 28 18.92 -7.57 20.53
CA VAL A 28 18.41 -6.68 19.48
C VAL A 28 17.34 -7.38 18.65
N VAL A 29 16.25 -6.68 18.38
CA VAL A 29 15.19 -7.14 17.45
C VAL A 29 15.09 -6.14 16.30
N SER A 30 15.22 -6.63 15.06
CA SER A 30 14.89 -5.89 13.85
C SER A 30 13.66 -6.53 13.22
N PHE A 31 12.63 -5.73 12.97
CA PHE A 31 11.35 -6.22 12.47
C PHE A 31 10.81 -5.34 11.35
N THR A 32 10.34 -5.98 10.28
CA THR A 32 9.57 -5.33 9.20
C THR A 32 8.19 -5.95 9.15
N GLY A 33 7.14 -5.13 9.20
CA GLY A 33 5.76 -5.62 9.12
C GLY A 33 4.72 -4.61 9.60
N SER A 34 3.57 -5.09 10.08
CA SER A 34 2.47 -4.20 10.46
C SER A 34 2.74 -3.42 11.74
N THR A 35 2.20 -2.21 11.83
CA THR A 35 2.27 -1.34 13.02
C THR A 35 1.75 -2.02 14.28
N GLY A 36 0.68 -2.83 14.16
CA GLY A 36 0.13 -3.57 15.30
C GLY A 36 1.11 -4.57 15.91
N VAL A 37 1.83 -5.32 15.05
CA VAL A 37 2.87 -6.26 15.48
C VAL A 37 4.07 -5.51 16.03
N GLY A 38 4.51 -4.41 15.41
CA GLY A 38 5.60 -3.57 15.91
C GLY A 38 5.34 -3.04 17.33
N LYS A 39 4.12 -2.56 17.61
CA LYS A 39 3.72 -2.13 18.96
C LYS A 39 3.84 -3.28 19.97
N ARG A 40 3.40 -4.47 19.63
CA ARG A 40 3.49 -5.67 20.48
C ARG A 40 4.94 -6.07 20.75
N ILE A 41 5.81 -6.00 19.73
CA ILE A 41 7.25 -6.26 19.88
C ILE A 41 7.87 -5.27 20.86
N MET A 42 7.59 -3.97 20.72
CA MET A 42 8.09 -2.96 21.65
C MET A 42 7.65 -3.22 23.10
N GLN A 43 6.38 -3.57 23.29
CA GLN A 43 5.85 -3.89 24.62
C GLN A 43 6.60 -5.07 25.26
N ASN A 44 6.79 -6.15 24.51
CA ASN A 44 7.44 -7.37 25.02
C ASN A 44 8.95 -7.18 25.20
N ALA A 45 9.62 -6.48 24.29
CA ALA A 45 11.05 -6.21 24.34
C ALA A 45 11.43 -5.33 25.54
N GLY A 46 10.51 -4.48 26.01
CA GLY A 46 10.70 -3.63 27.21
C GLY A 46 11.01 -4.41 28.48
N ALA A 47 10.54 -5.65 28.62
CA ALA A 47 10.79 -6.50 29.79
C ALA A 47 12.30 -6.81 30.03
N THR A 48 13.11 -6.77 28.98
CA THR A 48 14.56 -7.02 29.03
C THR A 48 15.40 -5.89 28.45
N LEU A 49 14.77 -4.73 28.18
CA LEU A 49 15.41 -3.52 27.63
C LEU A 49 16.12 -3.78 26.28
N LYS A 50 15.58 -4.65 25.44
CA LYS A 50 16.13 -4.94 24.12
C LYS A 50 16.08 -3.70 23.23
N ARG A 51 17.08 -3.55 22.36
CA ARG A 51 17.00 -2.58 21.27
C ARG A 51 16.05 -3.09 20.20
N VAL A 52 15.19 -2.21 19.69
CA VAL A 52 14.20 -2.57 18.66
C VAL A 52 14.31 -1.59 17.49
N PHE A 53 14.48 -2.14 16.29
CA PHE A 53 14.39 -1.43 15.01
C PHE A 53 13.13 -1.87 14.31
N LEU A 54 12.26 -0.93 13.97
CA LEU A 54 10.94 -1.22 13.39
C LEU A 54 10.78 -0.51 12.04
N GLU A 55 10.65 -1.31 10.99
CA GLU A 55 10.19 -0.87 9.68
C GLU A 55 8.73 -1.25 9.54
N LEU A 56 7.86 -0.26 9.59
CA LEU A 56 6.41 -0.44 9.68
C LEU A 56 5.69 0.13 8.47
N GLY A 57 4.39 -0.07 8.43
CA GLY A 57 3.53 0.47 7.38
C GLY A 57 3.33 1.98 7.46
N GLY A 58 2.82 2.53 6.38
CA GLY A 58 2.54 3.94 6.24
C GLY A 58 1.42 4.22 5.23
N LYS A 59 1.15 5.50 5.04
CA LYS A 59 0.23 6.00 4.01
C LYS A 59 0.87 7.19 3.30
N SER A 60 1.97 6.90 2.60
CA SER A 60 2.79 7.92 1.95
C SER A 60 2.02 8.73 0.92
N ALA A 61 2.32 10.01 0.82
CA ALA A 61 1.71 10.94 -0.12
C ALA A 61 2.68 11.32 -1.24
N SER A 62 2.14 11.46 -2.44
CA SER A 62 2.72 12.20 -3.54
C SER A 62 1.95 13.51 -3.66
N ILE A 63 2.63 14.63 -3.49
CA ILE A 63 2.04 15.97 -3.62
C ILE A 63 2.55 16.57 -4.93
N ILE A 64 1.63 16.91 -5.83
CA ILE A 64 1.98 17.57 -7.09
C ILE A 64 1.56 19.03 -6.98
N LEU A 65 2.52 19.94 -7.09
CA LEU A 65 2.29 21.36 -6.96
C LEU A 65 1.67 21.95 -8.25
N ASP A 66 1.05 23.11 -8.13
CA ASP A 66 0.34 23.76 -9.24
C ASP A 66 1.28 24.14 -10.40
N ASP A 67 2.51 24.52 -10.08
CA ASP A 67 3.56 24.88 -11.03
C ASP A 67 4.40 23.70 -11.52
N ALA A 68 4.03 22.46 -11.17
CA ALA A 68 4.78 21.29 -11.61
C ALA A 68 4.86 21.23 -13.14
N PRO A 69 6.06 21.14 -13.72
CA PRO A 69 6.21 20.88 -15.15
C PRO A 69 5.62 19.50 -15.47
N ASP A 70 5.00 19.38 -16.64
CA ASP A 70 4.40 18.12 -17.10
C ASP A 70 3.41 17.50 -16.08
N PHE A 71 2.56 18.33 -15.50
CA PHE A 71 1.61 17.95 -14.44
C PHE A 71 0.83 16.66 -14.75
N ALA A 72 0.24 16.57 -15.94
CA ALA A 72 -0.53 15.38 -16.34
C ALA A 72 0.34 14.11 -16.34
N MET A 73 1.60 14.19 -16.77
CA MET A 73 2.53 13.06 -16.74
C MET A 73 2.87 12.67 -15.30
N SER A 74 3.11 13.64 -14.43
CA SER A 74 3.37 13.39 -13.00
C SER A 74 2.19 12.70 -12.32
N VAL A 75 0.97 13.11 -12.64
CA VAL A 75 -0.27 12.45 -12.18
C VAL A 75 -0.36 11.02 -12.72
N MET A 76 -0.12 10.80 -14.01
CA MET A 76 -0.17 9.46 -14.62
C MET A 76 0.86 8.50 -14.02
N GLN A 77 2.02 8.99 -13.60
CA GLN A 77 3.07 8.20 -12.95
C GLN A 77 2.74 7.82 -11.49
N SER A 78 1.74 8.44 -10.88
CA SER A 78 1.33 8.19 -9.50
C SER A 78 0.45 6.94 -9.33
N ILE A 79 0.16 6.19 -10.40
CA ILE A 79 -0.66 4.98 -10.31
C ILE A 79 0.03 3.88 -9.48
N VAL A 80 -0.76 3.18 -8.68
CA VAL A 80 -0.25 2.16 -7.75
C VAL A 80 -0.32 0.78 -8.39
N ILE A 81 0.71 0.44 -9.16
CA ILE A 81 0.86 -0.87 -9.83
C ILE A 81 2.11 -1.64 -9.40
N PHE A 82 3.15 -0.96 -8.95
CA PHE A 82 4.39 -1.59 -8.47
C PHE A 82 4.08 -2.57 -7.34
N HIS A 83 4.57 -3.80 -7.45
CA HIS A 83 4.33 -4.89 -6.50
C HIS A 83 2.85 -5.07 -6.10
N ALA A 84 1.91 -4.71 -6.99
CA ALA A 84 0.48 -4.63 -6.69
C ALA A 84 0.19 -3.79 -5.44
N GLY A 85 0.91 -2.68 -5.24
CA GLY A 85 0.75 -1.79 -4.10
C GLY A 85 1.26 -2.34 -2.76
N GLN A 86 1.99 -3.46 -2.76
CA GLN A 86 2.50 -4.13 -1.56
C GLN A 86 3.91 -3.64 -1.21
N GLY A 87 4.04 -2.37 -0.87
CA GLY A 87 5.30 -1.76 -0.47
C GLY A 87 5.09 -0.64 0.53
N CYS A 88 5.88 -0.64 1.62
CA CYS A 88 5.81 0.37 2.69
C CYS A 88 6.15 1.79 2.20
N ALA A 89 6.98 1.92 1.16
CA ALA A 89 7.42 3.20 0.60
C ALA A 89 6.56 3.68 -0.58
N ILE A 90 5.57 2.92 -1.03
CA ILE A 90 4.75 3.29 -2.18
C ILE A 90 3.80 4.43 -1.80
N PRO A 91 3.85 5.61 -2.49
CA PRO A 91 2.86 6.65 -2.30
C PRO A 91 1.49 6.16 -2.79
N THR A 92 0.55 6.04 -1.87
CA THR A 92 -0.81 5.57 -2.16
C THR A 92 -1.86 6.66 -1.98
N ARG A 93 -1.43 7.86 -1.57
CA ARG A 93 -2.20 9.10 -1.63
C ARG A 93 -1.59 10.00 -2.70
N LEU A 94 -2.43 10.53 -3.58
CA LEU A 94 -2.07 11.57 -4.52
C LEU A 94 -2.82 12.85 -4.14
N LEU A 95 -2.07 13.90 -3.80
CA LEU A 95 -2.60 15.21 -3.49
C LEU A 95 -2.38 16.11 -4.71
N VAL A 96 -3.45 16.76 -5.18
CA VAL A 96 -3.41 17.63 -6.37
C VAL A 96 -4.13 18.94 -6.11
N PRO A 97 -3.68 20.07 -6.70
CA PRO A 97 -4.33 21.35 -6.53
C PRO A 97 -5.79 21.31 -7.02
N ARG A 98 -6.69 21.94 -6.27
CA ARG A 98 -8.12 21.96 -6.60
C ARG A 98 -8.41 22.58 -7.95
N ASN A 99 -7.69 23.62 -8.34
CA ASN A 99 -7.84 24.29 -9.65
C ASN A 99 -7.44 23.39 -10.82
N ARG A 100 -6.63 22.35 -10.60
CA ARG A 100 -6.20 21.37 -11.63
C ARG A 100 -6.78 19.96 -11.41
N TYR A 101 -7.73 19.82 -10.49
CA TYR A 101 -8.27 18.53 -10.10
C TYR A 101 -8.90 17.76 -11.29
N GLU A 102 -9.70 18.42 -12.10
CA GLU A 102 -10.33 17.78 -13.28
C GLU A 102 -9.30 17.36 -14.34
N GLU A 103 -8.20 18.09 -14.48
CA GLU A 103 -7.08 17.69 -15.33
C GLU A 103 -6.43 16.42 -14.80
N ALA A 104 -6.21 16.34 -13.48
CA ALA A 104 -5.66 15.15 -12.82
C ALA A 104 -6.57 13.94 -12.99
N VAL A 105 -7.87 14.10 -12.80
CA VAL A 105 -8.85 13.00 -12.98
C VAL A 105 -8.80 12.45 -14.40
N LYS A 106 -8.80 13.31 -15.41
CA LYS A 106 -8.68 12.89 -16.83
C LYS A 106 -7.37 12.15 -17.11
N ALA A 107 -6.26 12.65 -16.58
CA ALA A 107 -4.96 12.00 -16.74
C ALA A 107 -4.97 10.59 -16.13
N LEU A 108 -5.57 10.42 -14.96
CA LEU A 108 -5.73 9.11 -14.32
C LEU A 108 -6.66 8.18 -15.10
N GLU A 109 -7.79 8.66 -15.60
CA GLU A 109 -8.68 7.86 -16.47
C GLU A 109 -7.91 7.28 -17.67
N MET A 110 -7.10 8.11 -18.32
CA MET A 110 -6.27 7.68 -19.45
C MET A 110 -5.21 6.66 -19.02
N ALA A 111 -4.54 6.90 -17.89
CA ALA A 111 -3.52 6.01 -17.36
C ALA A 111 -4.10 4.64 -17.02
N TYR A 112 -5.19 4.59 -16.26
CA TYR A 112 -5.83 3.33 -15.86
C TYR A 112 -6.42 2.59 -17.07
N ALA A 113 -6.98 3.28 -18.07
CA ALA A 113 -7.41 2.67 -19.33
C ALA A 113 -6.24 2.03 -20.09
N GLY A 114 -5.08 2.69 -20.12
CA GLY A 114 -3.85 2.15 -20.71
C GLY A 114 -3.29 0.91 -20.00
N PHE A 115 -3.59 0.74 -18.73
CA PHE A 115 -3.18 -0.41 -17.92
C PHE A 115 -4.24 -1.50 -17.77
N ALA A 116 -5.45 -1.31 -18.29
CA ALA A 116 -6.56 -2.24 -18.11
C ALA A 116 -6.26 -3.69 -18.55
N THR A 117 -5.32 -3.89 -19.46
CA THR A 117 -4.90 -5.21 -19.99
C THR A 117 -3.46 -5.60 -19.64
N LYS A 118 -2.71 -4.73 -18.95
CA LYS A 118 -1.26 -4.90 -18.70
C LYS A 118 -0.95 -5.47 -17.30
N TRP A 119 -1.84 -6.26 -16.77
CA TRP A 119 -1.66 -6.91 -15.46
C TRP A 119 -2.20 -8.34 -15.50
N GLY A 120 -1.51 -9.24 -14.85
CA GLY A 120 -1.81 -10.66 -14.92
C GLY A 120 -0.65 -11.52 -14.46
N ASP A 121 -0.37 -12.59 -15.19
CA ASP A 121 0.67 -13.55 -14.87
C ASP A 121 2.05 -12.87 -14.84
N PHE A 122 2.80 -13.09 -13.77
CA PHE A 122 4.15 -12.54 -13.60
C PHE A 122 5.19 -13.16 -14.54
N ASP A 123 4.91 -14.32 -15.12
CA ASP A 123 5.75 -14.96 -16.13
C ASP A 123 5.58 -14.34 -17.52
N ASP A 124 4.56 -13.50 -17.73
CA ASP A 124 4.36 -12.75 -18.96
C ASP A 124 5.10 -11.40 -18.90
N PRO A 125 6.18 -11.18 -19.65
CA PRO A 125 6.98 -9.96 -19.60
C PRO A 125 6.22 -8.71 -20.10
N THR A 126 5.05 -8.86 -20.68
CA THR A 126 4.19 -7.74 -21.12
C THR A 126 3.32 -7.20 -19.97
N GLN A 127 3.24 -7.93 -18.87
CA GLN A 127 2.46 -7.55 -17.70
C GLN A 127 3.32 -6.70 -16.74
N VAL A 128 2.72 -5.67 -16.16
CA VAL A 128 3.42 -4.72 -15.26
C VAL A 128 2.98 -4.86 -13.81
N MET A 129 1.93 -5.64 -13.53
CA MET A 129 1.44 -5.90 -12.19
C MET A 129 1.00 -7.36 -12.05
N GLY A 130 1.51 -8.03 -11.04
CA GLY A 130 1.11 -9.38 -10.63
C GLY A 130 -0.01 -9.40 -9.59
N PRO A 131 -0.27 -10.57 -8.97
CA PRO A 131 -1.26 -10.73 -7.91
C PRO A 131 -0.76 -10.18 -6.56
N VAL A 132 -1.66 -9.98 -5.61
CA VAL A 132 -1.28 -9.85 -4.20
C VAL A 132 -0.87 -11.20 -3.61
N ILE A 133 -0.15 -11.16 -2.48
CA ILE A 133 0.56 -12.32 -1.93
C ILE A 133 -0.33 -13.49 -1.47
N SER A 134 -1.59 -13.23 -1.10
CA SER A 134 -2.46 -14.25 -0.50
C SER A 134 -3.95 -13.91 -0.63
N ALA A 135 -4.80 -14.93 -0.41
CA ALA A 135 -6.25 -14.75 -0.33
C ALA A 135 -6.64 -13.75 0.78
N ARG A 136 -6.02 -13.85 1.95
CA ARG A 136 -6.24 -12.94 3.08
C ARG A 136 -5.93 -11.49 2.70
N GLN A 137 -4.84 -11.25 1.96
CA GLN A 137 -4.50 -9.91 1.50
C GLN A 137 -5.49 -9.41 0.46
N ARG A 138 -5.93 -10.26 -0.45
CA ARG A 138 -6.99 -9.92 -1.40
C ARG A 138 -8.28 -9.52 -0.71
N GLU A 139 -8.73 -10.30 0.26
CA GLU A 139 -9.93 -9.99 1.07
C GLU A 139 -9.78 -8.63 1.76
N ARG A 140 -8.65 -8.39 2.44
CA ARG A 140 -8.35 -7.09 3.06
C ARG A 140 -8.47 -5.93 2.09
N VAL A 141 -7.87 -6.04 0.90
CA VAL A 141 -7.93 -4.97 -0.11
C VAL A 141 -9.36 -4.73 -0.57
N MET A 142 -10.13 -5.80 -0.80
CA MET A 142 -11.54 -5.68 -1.19
C MET A 142 -12.41 -5.03 -0.10
N GLU A 143 -12.16 -5.34 1.17
CA GLU A 143 -12.84 -4.67 2.30
C GLU A 143 -12.59 -3.15 2.30
N TYR A 144 -11.35 -2.70 2.00
CA TYR A 144 -11.05 -1.28 1.87
C TYR A 144 -11.66 -0.65 0.62
N ILE A 145 -11.77 -1.37 -0.48
CA ILE A 145 -12.46 -0.89 -1.69
C ILE A 145 -13.95 -0.66 -1.39
N GLU A 146 -14.59 -1.59 -0.72
CA GLU A 146 -15.99 -1.44 -0.29
C GLU A 146 -16.13 -0.29 0.72
N LEU A 147 -15.18 -0.18 1.67
CA LEU A 147 -15.17 0.88 2.66
C LEU A 147 -15.09 2.26 2.01
N GLY A 148 -14.19 2.44 1.02
CA GLY A 148 -14.05 3.70 0.31
C GLY A 148 -15.34 4.16 -0.36
N GLN A 149 -16.07 3.24 -0.99
CA GLN A 149 -17.38 3.54 -1.57
C GLN A 149 -18.40 3.92 -0.48
N LYS A 150 -18.41 3.21 0.65
CA LYS A 150 -19.29 3.52 1.79
C LYS A 150 -18.99 4.87 2.44
N GLU A 151 -17.71 5.28 2.43
CA GLU A 151 -17.29 6.60 2.92
C GLU A 151 -17.60 7.74 1.93
N GLY A 152 -18.10 7.40 0.73
CA GLY A 152 -18.52 8.36 -0.29
C GLY A 152 -17.43 8.75 -1.29
N ALA A 153 -16.29 8.07 -1.29
CA ALA A 153 -15.29 8.24 -2.35
C ALA A 153 -15.80 7.68 -3.69
N ARG A 154 -15.50 8.37 -4.77
CA ARG A 154 -15.90 7.93 -6.11
C ARG A 154 -14.86 6.97 -6.69
N LEU A 155 -15.29 5.76 -7.03
CA LEU A 155 -14.45 4.80 -7.73
C LEU A 155 -14.26 5.25 -9.18
N LEU A 156 -13.03 5.60 -9.55
CA LEU A 156 -12.67 6.03 -10.90
C LEU A 156 -12.33 4.83 -11.80
N ALA A 157 -11.59 3.86 -11.27
CA ALA A 157 -11.15 2.70 -12.02
C ALA A 157 -10.97 1.48 -11.12
N GLY A 158 -11.03 0.28 -11.70
CA GLY A 158 -10.77 -0.99 -11.01
C GLY A 158 -11.88 -1.41 -10.04
N GLY A 159 -11.46 -1.88 -8.87
CA GLY A 159 -12.38 -2.25 -7.78
C GLY A 159 -12.87 -3.68 -7.79
N LYS A 160 -12.35 -4.56 -8.67
CA LYS A 160 -12.82 -5.93 -8.80
C LYS A 160 -11.70 -6.95 -8.66
N VAL A 161 -12.04 -8.12 -8.17
CA VAL A 161 -11.20 -9.32 -8.29
C VAL A 161 -11.32 -9.91 -9.70
N ARG A 162 -10.27 -10.57 -10.14
CA ARG A 162 -10.23 -11.18 -11.49
C ARG A 162 -9.90 -12.67 -11.40
N PRO A 163 -10.89 -13.53 -11.12
CA PRO A 163 -10.72 -14.96 -11.02
C PRO A 163 -10.35 -15.63 -12.36
N ASP A 164 -10.61 -14.95 -13.47
CA ASP A 164 -10.27 -15.36 -14.83
C ASP A 164 -8.77 -15.32 -15.15
N LYS A 165 -7.95 -14.75 -14.24
CA LYS A 165 -6.50 -14.66 -14.39
C LYS A 165 -5.74 -15.87 -13.79
N GLY A 166 -6.22 -17.09 -14.03
CA GLY A 166 -5.49 -18.32 -13.68
C GLY A 166 -5.52 -18.74 -12.21
N GLY A 167 -6.48 -18.30 -11.40
CA GLY A 167 -6.64 -18.73 -10.00
C GLY A 167 -5.75 -17.99 -8.99
N GLY A 168 -4.96 -17.01 -9.41
CA GLY A 168 -4.16 -16.14 -8.53
C GLY A 168 -5.02 -15.12 -7.77
N PHE A 169 -4.37 -14.42 -6.83
CA PHE A 169 -5.01 -13.41 -5.98
C PHE A 169 -5.03 -12.03 -6.67
N PHE A 170 -5.58 -11.97 -7.87
CA PHE A 170 -5.58 -10.77 -8.71
C PHE A 170 -6.69 -9.80 -8.32
N ILE A 171 -6.31 -8.51 -8.25
CA ILE A 171 -7.21 -7.36 -8.05
C ILE A 171 -6.89 -6.35 -9.15
N GLU A 172 -7.90 -5.74 -9.73
CA GLU A 172 -7.70 -4.66 -10.69
C GLU A 172 -6.96 -3.48 -10.07
N PRO A 173 -6.01 -2.83 -10.78
CA PRO A 173 -5.49 -1.54 -10.36
C PRO A 173 -6.66 -0.59 -10.09
N THR A 174 -6.73 -0.05 -8.88
CA THR A 174 -7.90 0.66 -8.37
C THR A 174 -7.57 2.11 -8.06
N CYS A 175 -8.47 3.02 -8.40
CA CYS A 175 -8.34 4.43 -8.10
C CYS A 175 -9.64 4.99 -7.53
N PHE A 176 -9.52 5.69 -6.40
CA PHE A 176 -10.57 6.50 -5.83
C PHE A 176 -10.25 7.98 -5.98
N VAL A 177 -11.25 8.76 -6.37
CA VAL A 177 -11.23 10.23 -6.45
C VAL A 177 -12.30 10.81 -5.53
N ASP A 178 -12.29 12.12 -5.35
CA ASP A 178 -13.18 12.84 -4.42
C ASP A 178 -12.98 12.36 -2.97
N VAL A 179 -11.74 11.99 -2.64
CA VAL A 179 -11.36 11.48 -1.32
C VAL A 179 -11.03 12.67 -0.40
N ARG A 180 -11.50 12.60 0.84
CA ARG A 180 -11.10 13.53 1.91
C ARG A 180 -10.08 12.86 2.82
N ASN A 181 -9.19 13.65 3.40
CA ASN A 181 -8.11 13.13 4.26
C ASN A 181 -8.62 12.51 5.58
N ASP A 182 -9.88 12.75 5.97
CA ASP A 182 -10.51 12.13 7.15
C ASP A 182 -11.04 10.71 6.90
N MET A 183 -11.19 10.28 5.64
CA MET A 183 -11.62 8.94 5.28
C MET A 183 -10.57 7.89 5.67
N ARG A 184 -11.02 6.71 6.12
CA ARG A 184 -10.11 5.62 6.51
C ARG A 184 -9.26 5.13 5.34
N ILE A 185 -9.81 5.11 4.11
CA ILE A 185 -9.04 4.74 2.92
C ILE A 185 -7.87 5.71 2.65
N ALA A 186 -7.94 6.96 3.13
CA ALA A 186 -6.87 7.95 3.04
C ALA A 186 -5.86 7.87 4.19
N ARG A 187 -6.22 7.26 5.32
CA ARG A 187 -5.43 7.26 6.56
C ARG A 187 -4.80 5.91 6.90
N GLU A 188 -5.42 4.83 6.45
CA GLU A 188 -5.00 3.47 6.80
C GLU A 188 -4.25 2.82 5.64
N GLU A 189 -3.23 2.02 5.97
CA GLU A 189 -2.48 1.25 4.99
C GLU A 189 -3.33 0.10 4.44
N ILE A 190 -3.57 0.10 3.14
CA ILE A 190 -4.32 -0.96 2.44
C ILE A 190 -3.41 -2.13 2.07
N PHE A 191 -2.19 -1.82 1.63
CA PHE A 191 -1.18 -2.76 1.13
C PHE A 191 -1.66 -3.54 -0.09
N GLY A 192 -2.17 -2.79 -1.08
CA GLY A 192 -2.75 -3.30 -2.31
C GLY A 192 -2.77 -2.25 -3.41
N PRO A 193 -3.21 -2.58 -4.62
CA PRO A 193 -3.15 -1.70 -5.79
C PRO A 193 -4.27 -0.65 -5.78
N VAL A 194 -4.29 0.19 -4.75
CA VAL A 194 -5.32 1.20 -4.52
C VAL A 194 -4.69 2.57 -4.32
N LEU A 195 -4.97 3.48 -5.24
CA LEU A 195 -4.65 4.90 -5.16
C LEU A 195 -5.86 5.68 -4.67
N VAL A 196 -5.64 6.65 -3.78
CA VAL A 196 -6.65 7.64 -3.39
C VAL A 196 -6.18 9.04 -3.78
N VAL A 197 -7.08 9.85 -4.35
CA VAL A 197 -6.80 11.19 -4.86
C VAL A 197 -7.55 12.22 -4.04
N ILE A 198 -6.79 13.17 -3.49
CA ILE A 198 -7.28 14.18 -2.57
C ILE A 198 -7.01 15.56 -3.19
N PRO A 199 -8.03 16.38 -3.45
CA PRO A 199 -7.80 17.77 -3.82
C PRO A 199 -7.38 18.59 -2.60
N TYR A 200 -6.41 19.49 -2.76
CA TYR A 200 -6.00 20.45 -1.74
C TYR A 200 -6.19 21.89 -2.23
N GLU A 201 -6.36 22.84 -1.30
CA GLU A 201 -6.64 24.25 -1.61
C GLU A 201 -5.36 25.05 -1.85
N ASP A 202 -4.37 24.88 -0.98
CA ASP A 202 -3.07 25.54 -1.03
C ASP A 202 -1.97 24.62 -0.43
N ASP A 203 -0.72 25.05 -0.47
CA ASP A 203 0.42 24.26 -0.03
C ASP A 203 0.35 23.91 1.47
N GLU A 204 -0.22 24.79 2.30
CA GLU A 204 -0.41 24.53 3.73
C GLU A 204 -1.47 23.46 3.99
N ASP A 205 -2.50 23.39 3.16
CA ASP A 205 -3.53 22.33 3.21
C ASP A 205 -2.97 20.97 2.74
N ALA A 206 -1.94 20.98 1.89
CA ALA A 206 -1.30 19.78 1.37
C ALA A 206 -0.32 19.13 2.38
N ILE A 207 0.20 19.88 3.35
CA ILE A 207 1.18 19.45 4.35
C ILE A 207 0.50 18.88 5.59
#